data_43883e41c307a6304a0aec53c8c0a664
#
_entry.id   43883e41c307a6304a0aec53c8c0a664
#
_cell.length_a   1.000
_cell.length_b   1.000
_cell.length_c   1.000
_cell.angle_alpha   90.00
_cell.angle_beta   90.00
_cell.angle_gamma   90.00
#
_symmetry.space_group_name_H-M   'P 1'
#
loop_
_entity.id
_entity.type
_entity.pdbx_description
1 polymer ?
#
loop_
_entity_poly.entity_id
_entity_poly.type
_entity_poly.pdbx_seq_one_letter_code
_entity_poly.pdbx_strand_id
1 'polypeptide(L)'
;MVNPIGIQKHVGKKWTTVVMVLSFIIPLAIWSVVSYVPFVYHPLVKVVDAGGSMFCQPGDEIERSNFEEENRNLLEANETPMTGIRVNPAYLPAPHKVAKALVTAFMTEPKRDGDVWFYESILHSIKIVFLAFLLPSLIGVPLGVACGAVPFFDKLTGPFIEFFRYFPAPVFGALAVAILGINDAPKIAIIIIGTFFQQVPMLCATTRRVDSTLIEAARTLGTSPMRIMFKVVLPDIAPKMYKDMRILLGWAWTYLIVAEVVGTSSGITWFINQQAKYRNFDNVYAAIIILGIIGLGCDMILNFLGRDFFAWEGGRVGVSSKIKREILAPKDNVFTFCLTPEEKALKEKYHGRP
;
A
#
# COMPACT_ATOMS: atom_id res chain seq x y z
N MET A 1 37.97 -2.57 -2.72
CA MET A 1 36.77 -2.32 -1.91
C MET A 1 35.76 -1.60 -2.78
N VAL A 2 34.58 -2.18 -3.02
CA VAL A 2 33.51 -1.53 -3.80
C VAL A 2 32.89 -0.47 -2.89
N ASN A 3 33.08 0.79 -3.24
CA ASN A 3 32.49 1.89 -2.47
C ASN A 3 30.95 1.84 -2.66
N PRO A 4 30.14 1.53 -1.63
CA PRO A 4 28.69 1.35 -1.78
C PRO A 4 27.94 2.67 -2.04
N ILE A 5 28.63 3.80 -1.86
CA ILE A 5 28.08 5.15 -2.02
C ILE A 5 28.65 5.76 -3.31
N GLY A 6 27.98 5.53 -4.42
CA GLY A 6 28.35 6.10 -5.72
C GLY A 6 27.11 6.34 -6.58
N ILE A 7 27.04 7.51 -7.23
CA ILE A 7 25.94 7.84 -8.12
C ILE A 7 25.88 6.82 -9.27
N GLN A 8 24.73 6.15 -9.44
CA GLN A 8 24.46 5.12 -10.47
C GLN A 8 25.36 3.88 -10.42
N LYS A 9 26.09 3.63 -9.34
CA LYS A 9 26.87 2.40 -9.17
C LYS A 9 26.01 1.27 -8.62
N HIS A 10 26.16 0.08 -9.20
CA HIS A 10 25.47 -1.11 -8.70
C HIS A 10 26.05 -1.50 -7.33
N VAL A 11 25.16 -1.56 -6.34
CA VAL A 11 25.47 -2.12 -5.03
C VAL A 11 25.63 -3.63 -5.19
N GLY A 12 26.75 -4.20 -4.74
CA GLY A 12 26.97 -5.65 -4.83
C GLY A 12 25.85 -6.43 -4.10
N LYS A 13 25.49 -7.59 -4.62
CA LYS A 13 24.34 -8.41 -4.14
C LYS A 13 24.31 -8.60 -2.63
N LYS A 14 25.46 -8.82 -1.99
CA LYS A 14 25.60 -8.95 -0.53
C LYS A 14 25.22 -7.64 0.19
N TRP A 15 25.74 -6.50 -0.28
CA TRP A 15 25.43 -5.19 0.29
C TRP A 15 23.99 -4.79 0.10
N THR A 16 23.39 -5.15 -1.03
CA THR A 16 21.95 -4.92 -1.26
C THR A 16 21.11 -5.60 -0.19
N THR A 17 21.39 -6.88 0.11
CA THR A 17 20.65 -7.60 1.17
C THR A 17 20.89 -6.99 2.55
N VAL A 18 22.13 -6.62 2.89
CA VAL A 18 22.45 -5.98 4.18
C VAL A 18 21.70 -4.65 4.33
N VAL A 19 21.73 -3.79 3.30
CA VAL A 19 21.05 -2.50 3.33
C VAL A 19 19.50 -2.67 3.42
N MET A 20 18.95 -3.65 2.71
CA MET A 20 17.51 -3.98 2.80
C MET A 20 17.12 -4.43 4.22
N VAL A 21 17.92 -5.25 4.87
CA VAL A 21 17.65 -5.69 6.25
C VAL A 21 17.83 -4.53 7.23
N LEU A 22 18.86 -3.70 7.06
CA LEU A 22 19.08 -2.52 7.90
C LEU A 22 17.94 -1.51 7.80
N SER A 23 17.28 -1.38 6.65
CA SER A 23 16.14 -0.46 6.49
C SER A 23 14.96 -0.78 7.40
N PHE A 24 14.81 -2.04 7.85
CA PHE A 24 13.81 -2.45 8.84
C PHE A 24 14.37 -2.47 10.27
N ILE A 25 15.63 -2.86 10.43
CA ILE A 25 16.26 -2.95 11.75
C ILE A 25 16.44 -1.57 12.38
N ILE A 26 16.84 -0.55 11.60
CA ILE A 26 17.08 0.80 12.14
C ILE A 26 15.82 1.41 12.78
N PRO A 27 14.66 1.49 12.11
CA PRO A 27 13.43 2.00 12.72
C PRO A 27 13.00 1.18 13.94
N LEU A 28 13.13 -0.17 13.88
CA LEU A 28 12.81 -1.06 14.99
C LEU A 28 13.74 -0.84 16.18
N ALA A 29 15.03 -0.62 15.93
CA ALA A 29 16.00 -0.32 16.98
C ALA A 29 15.72 1.04 17.63
N ILE A 30 15.39 2.07 16.84
CA ILE A 30 15.00 3.39 17.36
C ILE A 30 13.76 3.24 18.24
N TRP A 31 12.73 2.56 17.76
CA TRP A 31 11.52 2.30 18.55
C TRP A 31 11.84 1.53 19.85
N SER A 32 12.67 0.50 19.77
CA SER A 32 13.09 -0.27 20.94
C SER A 32 13.84 0.58 21.95
N VAL A 33 14.79 1.42 21.50
CA VAL A 33 15.53 2.33 22.38
C VAL A 33 14.58 3.30 23.08
N VAL A 34 13.69 3.95 22.34
CA VAL A 34 12.72 4.89 22.90
C VAL A 34 11.77 4.21 23.88
N SER A 35 11.39 2.95 23.60
CA SER A 35 10.41 2.21 24.42
C SER A 35 11.01 1.54 25.66
N TYR A 36 12.28 1.08 25.60
CA TYR A 36 12.89 0.32 26.72
C TYR A 36 13.86 1.12 27.58
N VAL A 37 14.43 2.22 27.05
CA VAL A 37 15.42 2.98 27.79
C VAL A 37 14.76 4.12 28.58
N PRO A 38 14.67 4.03 29.92
CA PRO A 38 13.97 5.00 30.76
C PRO A 38 14.50 6.43 30.67
N PHE A 39 15.76 6.59 30.25
CA PHE A 39 16.41 7.89 30.10
C PHE A 39 15.98 8.64 28.84
N VAL A 40 15.59 7.91 27.77
CA VAL A 40 15.30 8.52 26.46
C VAL A 40 13.90 9.14 26.44
N TYR A 41 12.87 8.36 26.83
CA TYR A 41 11.49 8.84 26.81
C TYR A 41 10.60 8.04 27.76
N HIS A 42 10.41 8.52 28.99
CA HIS A 42 9.50 7.93 29.97
C HIS A 42 8.89 9.07 30.77
N PRO A 43 7.91 9.80 30.21
CA PRO A 43 7.35 11.01 30.83
C PRO A 43 6.41 10.68 31.99
N LEU A 44 5.95 9.42 32.12
CA LEU A 44 5.02 9.01 33.15
C LEU A 44 5.71 8.20 34.24
N VAL A 45 5.14 8.29 35.45
CA VAL A 45 5.49 7.45 36.59
C VAL A 45 4.24 6.70 37.03
N LYS A 46 4.33 5.38 37.08
CA LYS A 46 3.30 4.54 37.68
C LYS A 46 3.57 4.46 39.18
N VAL A 47 2.63 4.93 39.97
CA VAL A 47 2.69 4.90 41.40
C VAL A 47 2.65 3.46 41.89
N VAL A 48 3.65 3.01 42.63
CA VAL A 48 3.70 1.68 43.28
C VAL A 48 3.17 1.77 44.69
N ASP A 49 3.61 2.81 45.41
CA ASP A 49 3.14 3.14 46.73
C ASP A 49 2.81 4.63 46.81
N ALA A 50 1.62 4.94 47.26
CA ALA A 50 1.13 6.30 47.31
C ALA A 50 1.69 7.10 48.54
N GLY A 51 2.37 6.44 49.47
CA GLY A 51 2.89 7.09 50.69
C GLY A 51 1.80 7.85 51.43
N GLY A 52 2.04 9.12 51.73
CA GLY A 52 1.07 10.03 52.39
C GLY A 52 0.16 10.78 51.42
N SER A 53 0.21 10.56 50.10
CA SER A 53 -0.60 11.30 49.14
C SER A 53 -2.08 10.94 49.21
N MET A 54 -2.94 11.94 49.35
CA MET A 54 -4.39 11.81 49.26
C MET A 54 -4.91 11.85 47.81
N PHE A 55 -4.10 12.29 46.87
CA PHE A 55 -4.50 12.51 45.47
C PHE A 55 -4.16 11.35 44.53
N CYS A 56 -3.19 10.51 44.92
CA CYS A 56 -2.71 9.43 44.07
C CYS A 56 -2.98 8.06 44.71
N GLN A 57 -3.32 7.07 43.90
CA GLN A 57 -3.51 5.69 44.34
C GLN A 57 -2.45 4.77 43.71
N PRO A 58 -2.10 3.65 44.37
CA PRO A 58 -1.24 2.64 43.74
C PRO A 58 -1.81 2.14 42.42
N GLY A 59 -1.02 2.25 41.36
CA GLY A 59 -1.42 1.91 40.00
C GLY A 59 -1.69 3.10 39.08
N ASP A 60 -1.82 4.33 39.62
CA ASP A 60 -2.03 5.53 38.82
C ASP A 60 -0.79 5.87 37.97
N GLU A 61 -1.04 6.34 36.74
CA GLU A 61 -0.01 6.82 35.84
C GLU A 61 -0.09 8.35 35.75
N ILE A 62 0.85 9.02 36.39
CA ILE A 62 0.91 10.48 36.46
C ILE A 62 2.15 11.02 35.77
N GLU A 63 2.11 12.27 35.32
CA GLU A 63 3.27 12.93 34.76
C GLU A 63 4.39 13.05 35.78
N ARG A 64 5.61 12.87 35.31
CA ARG A 64 6.80 12.91 36.17
C ARG A 64 6.94 14.24 36.91
N SER A 65 6.60 15.36 36.26
CA SER A 65 6.57 16.70 36.89
C SER A 65 5.66 16.73 38.12
N ASN A 66 4.44 16.21 37.96
CA ASN A 66 3.44 16.18 39.03
C ASN A 66 3.85 15.21 40.16
N PHE A 67 4.47 14.06 39.79
CA PHE A 67 4.99 13.11 40.75
C PHE A 67 6.13 13.72 41.59
N GLU A 68 7.06 14.44 40.95
CA GLU A 68 8.17 15.11 41.64
C GLU A 68 7.70 16.30 42.52
N GLU A 69 6.67 17.02 42.06
CA GLU A 69 6.06 18.14 42.84
C GLU A 69 5.31 17.62 44.06
N GLU A 70 4.48 16.60 43.89
CA GLU A 70 3.73 15.97 44.98
C GLU A 70 4.69 15.36 46.04
N ASN A 71 5.76 14.68 45.62
CA ASN A 71 6.77 14.19 46.52
C ASN A 71 7.50 15.30 47.30
N ARG A 72 7.70 16.47 46.70
CA ARG A 72 8.25 17.61 47.40
C ARG A 72 7.31 18.13 48.47
N ASN A 73 6.01 18.21 48.14
CA ASN A 73 4.99 18.64 49.12
C ASN A 73 4.87 17.69 50.29
N LEU A 74 4.91 16.35 49.99
CA LEU A 74 4.87 15.33 51.08
C LEU A 74 6.10 15.42 51.98
N LEU A 75 7.29 15.64 51.44
CA LEU A 75 8.50 15.81 52.23
C LEU A 75 8.45 17.06 53.10
N GLU A 76 7.89 18.17 52.60
CA GLU A 76 7.68 19.41 53.35
C GLU A 76 6.66 19.21 54.47
N ALA A 77 5.66 18.35 54.30
CA ALA A 77 4.66 17.98 55.27
C ALA A 77 5.13 16.90 56.29
N ASN A 78 6.38 16.43 56.19
CA ASN A 78 6.92 15.29 56.95
C ASN A 78 6.14 13.96 56.74
N GLU A 79 5.51 13.79 55.59
CA GLU A 79 4.84 12.58 55.21
C GLU A 79 5.73 11.64 54.37
N THR A 80 5.33 10.37 54.26
CA THR A 80 6.09 9.39 53.46
C THR A 80 6.00 9.70 51.97
N PRO A 81 7.13 9.83 51.23
CA PRO A 81 7.09 10.10 49.81
C PRO A 81 6.53 8.91 49.03
N MET A 82 5.92 9.23 47.88
CA MET A 82 5.45 8.22 46.93
C MET A 82 6.63 7.51 46.26
N THR A 83 6.46 6.21 46.00
CA THR A 83 7.38 5.44 45.18
C THR A 83 6.73 5.07 43.83
N GLY A 84 7.50 5.08 42.77
CA GLY A 84 6.97 4.78 41.44
C GLY A 84 8.03 4.29 40.49
N ILE A 85 7.56 3.64 39.42
CA ILE A 85 8.38 3.12 38.32
C ILE A 85 8.10 3.97 37.07
N ARG A 86 9.15 4.42 36.40
CA ARG A 86 9.01 5.14 35.11
C ARG A 86 8.39 4.20 34.07
N VAL A 87 7.36 4.69 33.40
CA VAL A 87 6.64 3.94 32.37
C VAL A 87 6.43 4.79 31.12
N ASN A 88 6.31 4.11 30.00
CA ASN A 88 5.90 4.74 28.75
C ASN A 88 4.41 5.10 28.82
N PRO A 89 4.02 6.18 28.11
CA PRO A 89 2.61 6.43 27.86
C PRO A 89 1.96 5.25 27.17
N ALA A 90 0.67 5.03 27.43
CA ALA A 90 -0.09 3.95 26.79
C ALA A 90 -0.02 3.95 25.27
N TYR A 91 0.13 5.16 24.64
CA TYR A 91 0.24 5.31 23.19
C TYR A 91 1.60 4.92 22.59
N LEU A 92 2.60 4.57 23.41
CA LEU A 92 3.92 4.09 22.96
C LEU A 92 4.20 2.69 23.52
N PRO A 93 3.55 1.65 22.99
CA PRO A 93 3.73 0.29 23.44
C PRO A 93 5.13 -0.26 23.14
N ALA A 94 5.59 -1.19 23.95
CA ALA A 94 6.85 -1.88 23.71
C ALA A 94 6.72 -2.85 22.51
N PRO A 95 7.76 -2.99 21.66
CA PRO A 95 7.72 -3.85 20.48
C PRO A 95 7.29 -5.30 20.74
N HIS A 96 7.69 -5.89 21.88
CA HIS A 96 7.29 -7.25 22.22
C HIS A 96 5.78 -7.38 22.53
N LYS A 97 5.15 -6.33 23.10
CA LYS A 97 3.70 -6.31 23.35
C LYS A 97 2.94 -6.25 22.00
N VAL A 98 3.41 -5.41 21.08
CA VAL A 98 2.85 -5.34 19.73
C VAL A 98 3.02 -6.65 18.98
N ALA A 99 4.19 -7.31 19.08
CA ALA A 99 4.42 -8.62 18.48
C ALA A 99 3.45 -9.69 19.06
N LYS A 100 3.18 -9.65 20.36
CA LYS A 100 2.17 -10.51 20.97
C LYS A 100 0.77 -10.15 20.46
N ALA A 101 0.44 -8.87 20.35
CA ALA A 101 -0.85 -8.38 19.87
C ALA A 101 -1.13 -8.77 18.40
N LEU A 102 -0.11 -8.95 17.54
CA LEU A 102 -0.28 -9.49 16.19
C LEU A 102 -0.99 -10.85 16.16
N VAL A 103 -0.79 -11.67 17.19
CA VAL A 103 -1.45 -12.99 17.31
C VAL A 103 -2.73 -12.87 18.12
N THR A 104 -2.68 -12.21 19.26
CA THR A 104 -3.83 -12.14 20.18
C THR A 104 -5.01 -11.36 19.59
N ALA A 105 -4.77 -10.38 18.70
CA ALA A 105 -5.85 -9.64 18.04
C ALA A 105 -6.79 -10.54 17.21
N PHE A 106 -6.28 -11.64 16.66
CA PHE A 106 -7.09 -12.62 15.93
C PHE A 106 -7.85 -13.59 16.83
N MET A 107 -7.40 -13.76 18.07
CA MET A 107 -7.96 -14.74 19.03
C MET A 107 -8.87 -14.08 20.05
N THR A 108 -8.81 -12.76 20.18
CA THR A 108 -9.60 -12.02 21.19
C THR A 108 -11.00 -11.81 20.65
N GLU A 109 -11.99 -12.27 21.43
CA GLU A 109 -13.39 -12.02 21.12
C GLU A 109 -13.73 -10.53 21.14
N PRO A 110 -14.66 -10.09 20.28
CA PRO A 110 -15.18 -8.74 20.31
C PRO A 110 -15.75 -8.39 21.70
N LYS A 111 -15.47 -7.18 22.17
CA LYS A 111 -15.89 -6.75 23.54
C LYS A 111 -17.38 -6.44 23.66
N ARG A 112 -18.09 -6.26 22.56
CA ARG A 112 -19.53 -5.92 22.54
C ARG A 112 -20.26 -6.91 21.65
N ASP A 113 -21.46 -7.28 22.06
CA ASP A 113 -22.38 -8.04 21.24
C ASP A 113 -22.69 -7.24 19.95
N GLY A 114 -22.42 -7.87 18.80
CA GLY A 114 -22.59 -7.25 17.48
C GLY A 114 -21.32 -6.65 16.87
N ASP A 115 -20.20 -6.56 17.58
CA ASP A 115 -18.91 -6.22 16.98
C ASP A 115 -18.39 -7.41 16.15
N VAL A 116 -17.79 -7.10 15.01
CA VAL A 116 -17.22 -8.12 14.09
C VAL A 116 -15.81 -8.55 14.56
N TRP A 117 -15.44 -9.78 14.24
CA TRP A 117 -14.10 -10.26 14.47
C TRP A 117 -13.06 -9.47 13.70
N PHE A 118 -11.84 -9.44 14.20
CA PHE A 118 -10.76 -8.69 13.57
C PHE A 118 -10.48 -9.14 12.12
N TYR A 119 -10.49 -10.45 11.85
CA TYR A 119 -10.32 -10.99 10.49
C TYR A 119 -11.48 -10.64 9.56
N GLU A 120 -12.71 -10.54 10.06
CA GLU A 120 -13.87 -10.10 9.29
C GLU A 120 -13.75 -8.63 8.92
N SER A 121 -13.28 -7.79 9.85
CA SER A 121 -12.98 -6.38 9.60
C SER A 121 -11.94 -6.22 8.49
N ILE A 122 -10.89 -7.05 8.49
CA ILE A 122 -9.86 -7.07 7.44
C ILE A 122 -10.47 -7.44 6.08
N LEU A 123 -11.22 -8.54 6.01
CA LEU A 123 -11.84 -8.99 4.76
C LEU A 123 -12.83 -7.96 4.22
N HIS A 124 -13.57 -7.31 5.10
CA HIS A 124 -14.49 -6.24 4.74
C HIS A 124 -13.76 -5.05 4.12
N SER A 125 -12.67 -4.57 4.75
CA SER A 125 -11.83 -3.49 4.22
C SER A 125 -11.21 -3.84 2.86
N ILE A 126 -10.70 -5.06 2.69
CA ILE A 126 -10.18 -5.56 1.40
C ILE A 126 -11.27 -5.49 0.33
N LYS A 127 -12.47 -5.98 0.62
CA LYS A 127 -13.60 -5.95 -0.31
C LYS A 127 -13.96 -4.52 -0.73
N ILE A 128 -14.03 -3.59 0.23
CA ILE A 128 -14.33 -2.18 -0.04
C ILE A 128 -13.28 -1.55 -0.95
N VAL A 129 -11.98 -1.72 -0.64
CA VAL A 129 -10.89 -1.15 -1.45
C VAL A 129 -10.96 -1.66 -2.89
N PHE A 130 -11.08 -2.98 -3.09
CA PHE A 130 -11.13 -3.53 -4.43
C PHE A 130 -12.37 -3.09 -5.20
N LEU A 131 -13.55 -3.07 -4.56
CA LEU A 131 -14.79 -2.62 -5.20
C LEU A 131 -14.69 -1.13 -5.57
N ALA A 132 -14.24 -0.29 -4.62
CA ALA A 132 -14.11 1.14 -4.79
C ALA A 132 -13.00 1.53 -5.79
N PHE A 133 -12.05 0.65 -6.07
CA PHE A 133 -11.02 0.84 -7.08
C PHE A 133 -11.45 0.36 -8.47
N LEU A 134 -12.14 -0.78 -8.53
CA LEU A 134 -12.60 -1.35 -9.82
C LEU A 134 -13.70 -0.51 -10.47
N LEU A 135 -14.66 -0.02 -9.69
CA LEU A 135 -15.78 0.77 -10.23
C LEU A 135 -15.32 2.01 -11.02
N PRO A 136 -14.49 2.92 -10.48
CA PRO A 136 -14.01 4.06 -11.23
C PRO A 136 -13.09 3.67 -12.38
N SER A 137 -12.39 2.52 -12.27
CA SER A 137 -11.48 2.05 -13.32
C SER A 137 -12.20 1.68 -14.62
N LEU A 138 -13.47 1.26 -14.54
CA LEU A 138 -14.28 0.96 -15.73
C LEU A 138 -14.47 2.19 -16.62
N ILE A 139 -14.51 3.38 -16.03
CA ILE A 139 -14.66 4.65 -16.76
C ILE A 139 -13.29 5.35 -16.89
N GLY A 140 -12.52 5.38 -15.83
CA GLY A 140 -11.25 6.10 -15.74
C GLY A 140 -10.18 5.57 -16.68
N VAL A 141 -10.11 4.24 -16.87
CA VAL A 141 -9.13 3.63 -17.78
C VAL A 141 -9.42 4.00 -19.24
N PRO A 142 -10.62 3.76 -19.79
CA PRO A 142 -10.95 4.19 -21.15
C PRO A 142 -10.79 5.70 -21.36
N LEU A 143 -11.24 6.51 -20.39
CA LEU A 143 -11.15 7.96 -20.46
C LEU A 143 -9.69 8.44 -20.46
N GLY A 144 -8.85 7.90 -19.57
CA GLY A 144 -7.42 8.26 -19.52
C GLY A 144 -6.69 7.91 -20.81
N VAL A 145 -6.97 6.75 -21.39
CA VAL A 145 -6.42 6.34 -22.68
C VAL A 145 -6.93 7.26 -23.80
N ALA A 146 -8.23 7.58 -23.83
CA ALA A 146 -8.80 8.49 -24.82
C ALA A 146 -8.20 9.90 -24.75
N CYS A 147 -8.02 10.45 -23.54
CA CYS A 147 -7.35 11.74 -23.32
C CYS A 147 -5.88 11.72 -23.77
N GLY A 148 -5.17 10.63 -23.56
CA GLY A 148 -3.78 10.50 -23.98
C GLY A 148 -3.62 10.37 -25.48
N ALA A 149 -4.53 9.67 -26.14
CA ALA A 149 -4.45 9.37 -27.57
C ALA A 149 -5.10 10.44 -28.47
N VAL A 150 -6.16 11.10 -27.98
CA VAL A 150 -6.95 12.05 -28.79
C VAL A 150 -7.03 13.39 -28.06
N PRO A 151 -6.37 14.44 -28.60
CA PRO A 151 -6.32 15.76 -27.97
C PRO A 151 -7.69 16.40 -27.71
N PHE A 152 -8.72 16.00 -28.42
CA PHE A 152 -10.08 16.50 -28.23
C PHE A 152 -10.60 16.11 -26.81
N PHE A 153 -10.47 14.84 -26.42
CA PHE A 153 -10.92 14.37 -25.11
C PHE A 153 -10.13 15.02 -23.98
N ASP A 154 -8.83 15.20 -24.18
CA ASP A 154 -7.99 15.88 -23.18
C ASP A 154 -8.41 17.33 -22.95
N LYS A 155 -8.64 18.09 -24.04
CA LYS A 155 -9.11 19.47 -23.91
C LYS A 155 -10.51 19.59 -23.33
N LEU A 156 -11.38 18.61 -23.59
CA LEU A 156 -12.76 18.59 -23.11
C LEU A 156 -12.83 18.25 -21.61
N THR A 157 -12.11 17.21 -21.17
CA THR A 157 -12.25 16.68 -19.81
C THR A 157 -11.08 17.06 -18.88
N GLY A 158 -9.90 17.33 -19.46
CA GLY A 158 -8.67 17.61 -18.72
C GLY A 158 -8.81 18.72 -17.69
N PRO A 159 -9.27 19.93 -18.03
CA PRO A 159 -9.41 21.04 -17.08
C PRO A 159 -10.31 20.70 -15.90
N PHE A 160 -11.42 19.99 -16.15
CA PHE A 160 -12.33 19.53 -15.10
C PHE A 160 -11.67 18.54 -14.17
N ILE A 161 -11.00 17.52 -14.72
CA ILE A 161 -10.32 16.49 -13.96
C ILE A 161 -9.17 17.08 -13.15
N GLU A 162 -8.37 17.96 -13.76
CA GLU A 162 -7.27 18.65 -13.08
C GLU A 162 -7.77 19.52 -11.93
N PHE A 163 -8.90 20.19 -12.06
CA PHE A 163 -9.50 20.97 -10.98
C PHE A 163 -9.89 20.08 -9.79
N PHE A 164 -10.63 18.98 -10.04
CA PHE A 164 -11.07 18.09 -8.98
C PHE A 164 -9.97 17.27 -8.35
N ARG A 165 -8.86 17.01 -9.05
CA ARG A 165 -7.70 16.29 -8.52
C ARG A 165 -7.08 16.95 -7.29
N TYR A 166 -7.17 18.27 -7.17
CA TYR A 166 -6.62 19.01 -6.05
C TYR A 166 -7.54 19.02 -4.81
N PHE A 167 -8.78 18.53 -4.94
CA PHE A 167 -9.64 18.42 -3.77
C PHE A 167 -9.25 17.21 -2.92
N PRO A 168 -9.01 17.40 -1.63
CA PRO A 168 -8.83 16.27 -0.72
C PRO A 168 -10.11 15.42 -0.66
N ALA A 169 -10.05 14.16 -1.09
CA ALA A 169 -11.22 13.28 -1.09
C ALA A 169 -11.97 13.21 0.26
N PRO A 170 -11.28 13.27 1.43
CA PRO A 170 -11.94 13.30 2.73
C PRO A 170 -12.93 14.45 2.96
N VAL A 171 -12.75 15.57 2.28
CA VAL A 171 -13.67 16.73 2.41
C VAL A 171 -15.10 16.37 1.98
N PHE A 172 -15.22 15.44 1.05
CA PHE A 172 -16.53 14.95 0.60
C PHE A 172 -17.19 13.96 1.56
N GLY A 173 -16.52 13.59 2.66
CA GLY A 173 -17.01 12.56 3.59
C GLY A 173 -18.35 12.89 4.21
N ALA A 174 -18.49 14.10 4.76
CA ALA A 174 -19.76 14.54 5.37
C ALA A 174 -20.90 14.58 4.34
N LEU A 175 -20.61 15.06 3.12
CA LEU A 175 -21.58 15.10 2.03
C LEU A 175 -21.96 13.69 1.57
N ALA A 176 -20.98 12.79 1.45
CA ALA A 176 -21.22 11.40 1.09
C ALA A 176 -22.14 10.70 2.11
N VAL A 177 -21.92 10.91 3.41
CA VAL A 177 -22.77 10.36 4.46
C VAL A 177 -24.17 10.98 4.42
N ALA A 178 -24.29 12.29 4.19
CA ALA A 178 -25.58 12.96 4.11
C ALA A 178 -26.46 12.46 2.94
N ILE A 179 -25.83 12.12 1.81
CA ILE A 179 -26.53 11.64 0.60
C ILE A 179 -26.76 10.13 0.62
N LEU A 180 -25.74 9.35 1.01
CA LEU A 180 -25.72 7.90 0.88
C LEU A 180 -26.06 7.15 2.18
N GLY A 181 -26.19 7.88 3.31
CA GLY A 181 -26.47 7.30 4.62
C GLY A 181 -25.22 6.74 5.31
N ILE A 182 -25.43 6.11 6.49
CA ILE A 182 -24.37 5.54 7.33
C ILE A 182 -24.22 4.06 6.99
N ASN A 183 -23.47 3.76 5.93
CA ASN A 183 -23.18 2.40 5.46
C ASN A 183 -21.84 2.36 4.70
N ASP A 184 -21.62 1.35 3.88
CA ASP A 184 -20.39 1.23 3.07
C ASP A 184 -20.36 2.15 1.83
N ALA A 185 -21.52 2.65 1.37
CA ALA A 185 -21.59 3.47 0.17
C ALA A 185 -20.79 4.78 0.27
N PRO A 186 -20.82 5.55 1.37
CA PRO A 186 -19.95 6.72 1.56
C PRO A 186 -18.47 6.38 1.50
N LYS A 187 -18.05 5.24 2.07
CA LYS A 187 -16.66 4.79 2.05
C LYS A 187 -16.19 4.55 0.62
N ILE A 188 -17.01 3.82 -0.15
CA ILE A 188 -16.76 3.56 -1.56
C ILE A 188 -16.69 4.87 -2.35
N ALA A 189 -17.63 5.80 -2.12
CA ALA A 189 -17.66 7.08 -2.81
C ALA A 189 -16.41 7.93 -2.55
N ILE A 190 -15.91 8.00 -1.32
CA ILE A 190 -14.68 8.74 -0.97
C ILE A 190 -13.47 8.15 -1.70
N ILE A 191 -13.34 6.82 -1.71
CA ILE A 191 -12.23 6.15 -2.40
C ILE A 191 -12.33 6.36 -3.92
N ILE A 192 -13.54 6.30 -4.50
CA ILE A 192 -13.78 6.58 -5.91
C ILE A 192 -13.32 8.00 -6.27
N ILE A 193 -13.76 9.00 -5.51
CA ILE A 193 -13.38 10.40 -5.74
C ILE A 193 -11.85 10.55 -5.64
N GLY A 194 -11.24 9.99 -4.62
CA GLY A 194 -9.79 10.07 -4.42
C GLY A 194 -8.96 9.37 -5.50
N THR A 195 -9.45 8.29 -6.07
CA THR A 195 -8.71 7.50 -7.05
C THR A 195 -9.01 7.91 -8.49
N PHE A 196 -10.27 8.18 -8.85
CA PHE A 196 -10.68 8.49 -10.23
C PHE A 196 -9.96 9.70 -10.82
N PHE A 197 -9.95 10.83 -10.10
CA PHE A 197 -9.33 12.06 -10.57
C PHE A 197 -7.80 11.99 -10.64
N GLN A 198 -7.17 11.02 -9.99
CA GLN A 198 -5.75 10.73 -10.14
C GLN A 198 -5.47 9.73 -11.26
N GLN A 199 -6.39 8.80 -11.47
CA GLN A 199 -6.27 7.72 -12.44
C GLN A 199 -6.23 8.24 -13.89
N VAL A 200 -7.16 9.14 -14.24
CA VAL A 200 -7.29 9.65 -15.61
C VAL A 200 -6.03 10.39 -16.08
N PRO A 201 -5.47 11.38 -15.35
CA PRO A 201 -4.24 12.06 -15.77
C PRO A 201 -3.03 11.13 -15.83
N MET A 202 -2.91 10.17 -14.90
CA MET A 202 -1.81 9.22 -14.87
C MET A 202 -1.81 8.34 -16.12
N LEU A 203 -2.97 7.79 -16.48
CA LEU A 203 -3.12 6.95 -17.66
C LEU A 203 -3.01 7.77 -18.96
N CYS A 204 -3.50 9.01 -18.97
CA CYS A 204 -3.29 9.96 -20.07
C CYS A 204 -1.78 10.18 -20.30
N ALA A 205 -1.02 10.46 -19.25
CA ALA A 205 0.43 10.65 -19.35
C ALA A 205 1.15 9.38 -19.85
N THR A 206 0.74 8.20 -19.38
CA THR A 206 1.30 6.93 -19.85
C THR A 206 0.97 6.66 -21.31
N THR A 207 -0.26 6.97 -21.74
CA THR A 207 -0.66 6.82 -23.15
C THR A 207 0.13 7.75 -24.07
N ARG A 208 0.45 8.95 -23.65
CA ARG A 208 1.29 9.90 -24.43
C ARG A 208 2.74 9.47 -24.59
N ARG A 209 3.22 8.52 -23.81
CA ARG A 209 4.60 7.98 -23.88
C ARG A 209 4.78 6.87 -24.90
N VAL A 210 3.76 6.56 -25.71
CA VAL A 210 3.89 5.65 -26.86
C VAL A 210 4.88 6.21 -27.86
N ASP A 211 5.76 5.37 -28.37
CA ASP A 211 6.71 5.77 -29.39
C ASP A 211 5.97 6.19 -30.69
N SER A 212 6.15 7.46 -31.08
CA SER A 212 5.56 8.02 -32.29
C SER A 212 5.96 7.24 -33.53
N THR A 213 7.17 6.68 -33.57
CA THR A 213 7.69 5.87 -34.69
C THR A 213 6.80 4.64 -34.94
N LEU A 214 6.26 4.01 -33.91
CA LEU A 214 5.33 2.88 -34.05
C LEU A 214 4.01 3.32 -34.72
N ILE A 215 3.52 4.50 -34.34
CA ILE A 215 2.28 5.07 -34.86
C ILE A 215 2.46 5.48 -36.32
N GLU A 216 3.58 6.12 -36.65
CA GLU A 216 3.93 6.54 -37.99
C GLU A 216 4.11 5.35 -38.94
N ALA A 217 4.84 4.33 -38.51
CA ALA A 217 4.99 3.08 -39.25
C ALA A 217 3.64 2.39 -39.55
N ALA A 218 2.74 2.37 -38.57
CA ALA A 218 1.40 1.82 -38.80
C ALA A 218 0.55 2.67 -39.75
N ARG A 219 0.73 4.00 -39.75
CA ARG A 219 0.05 4.91 -40.72
C ARG A 219 0.58 4.74 -42.13
N THR A 220 1.88 4.58 -42.31
CA THR A 220 2.47 4.36 -43.67
C THR A 220 1.99 3.04 -44.28
N LEU A 221 1.64 2.05 -43.45
CA LEU A 221 1.02 0.81 -43.87
C LEU A 221 -0.50 0.92 -44.13
N GLY A 222 -1.06 2.15 -44.12
CA GLY A 222 -2.48 2.39 -44.41
C GLY A 222 -3.43 1.93 -43.30
N THR A 223 -2.96 1.74 -42.07
CA THR A 223 -3.79 1.26 -40.98
C THR A 223 -4.73 2.34 -40.44
N SER A 224 -6.01 2.03 -40.26
CA SER A 224 -7.00 2.97 -39.73
C SER A 224 -6.71 3.38 -38.26
N PRO A 225 -7.06 4.62 -37.84
CA PRO A 225 -6.79 5.10 -36.47
C PRO A 225 -7.28 4.22 -35.38
N MET A 226 -8.48 3.63 -35.49
CA MET A 226 -9.04 2.69 -34.54
C MET A 226 -8.19 1.42 -34.41
N ARG A 227 -7.71 0.90 -35.55
CA ARG A 227 -6.85 -0.29 -35.56
C ARG A 227 -5.48 0.01 -34.95
N ILE A 228 -4.93 1.21 -35.15
CA ILE A 228 -3.69 1.68 -34.50
C ILE A 228 -3.92 1.70 -32.98
N MET A 229 -5.03 2.26 -32.51
CA MET A 229 -5.35 2.30 -31.10
C MET A 229 -5.34 0.90 -30.45
N PHE A 230 -6.11 -0.05 -31.01
CA PHE A 230 -6.28 -1.36 -30.41
C PHE A 230 -5.13 -2.35 -30.67
N LYS A 231 -4.39 -2.21 -31.78
CA LYS A 231 -3.34 -3.16 -32.18
C LYS A 231 -1.91 -2.67 -31.92
N VAL A 232 -1.71 -1.37 -31.74
CA VAL A 232 -0.38 -0.76 -31.50
C VAL A 232 -0.34 -0.07 -30.13
N VAL A 233 -1.18 0.95 -29.92
CA VAL A 233 -1.13 1.77 -28.73
C VAL A 233 -1.48 0.98 -27.47
N LEU A 234 -2.64 0.34 -27.41
CA LEU A 234 -3.08 -0.39 -26.21
C LEU A 234 -2.13 -1.53 -25.79
N PRO A 235 -1.62 -2.38 -26.72
CA PRO A 235 -0.66 -3.42 -26.32
C PRO A 235 0.68 -2.87 -25.80
N ASP A 236 1.16 -1.72 -26.34
CA ASP A 236 2.40 -1.09 -25.86
C ASP A 236 2.24 -0.49 -24.45
N ILE A 237 1.11 0.18 -24.19
CA ILE A 237 0.88 0.84 -22.90
C ILE A 237 0.36 -0.09 -21.81
N ALA A 238 -0.26 -1.21 -22.16
CA ALA A 238 -0.93 -2.09 -21.19
C ALA A 238 -0.04 -2.50 -20.00
N PRO A 239 1.24 -2.89 -20.18
CA PRO A 239 2.11 -3.20 -19.05
C PRO A 239 2.43 -1.97 -18.19
N LYS A 240 2.61 -0.80 -18.82
CA LYS A 240 2.89 0.47 -18.14
C LYS A 240 1.66 0.91 -17.35
N MET A 241 0.48 0.86 -17.97
CA MET A 241 -0.82 1.12 -17.29
C MET A 241 -1.04 0.21 -16.10
N TYR A 242 -0.72 -1.07 -16.22
CA TYR A 242 -0.85 -2.01 -15.11
C TYR A 242 0.02 -1.60 -13.92
N LYS A 243 1.24 -1.13 -14.15
CA LYS A 243 2.13 -0.60 -13.10
C LYS A 243 1.53 0.66 -12.46
N ASP A 244 0.97 1.55 -13.27
CA ASP A 244 0.29 2.76 -12.78
C ASP A 244 -0.92 2.43 -11.92
N MET A 245 -1.74 1.47 -12.34
CA MET A 245 -2.90 1.00 -11.60
C MET A 245 -2.52 0.38 -10.23
N ARG A 246 -1.38 -0.31 -10.14
CA ARG A 246 -0.87 -0.81 -8.87
C ARG A 246 -0.49 0.31 -7.90
N ILE A 247 0.14 1.38 -8.40
CA ILE A 247 0.48 2.56 -7.59
C ILE A 247 -0.81 3.22 -7.08
N LEU A 248 -1.81 3.38 -7.95
CA LEU A 248 -3.10 3.96 -7.60
C LEU A 248 -3.90 3.11 -6.60
N LEU A 249 -3.78 1.79 -6.68
CA LEU A 249 -4.36 0.91 -5.66
C LEU A 249 -3.70 1.14 -4.28
N GLY A 250 -2.41 1.42 -4.23
CA GLY A 250 -1.74 1.84 -3.00
C GLY A 250 -2.35 3.10 -2.40
N TRP A 251 -2.76 4.07 -3.23
CA TRP A 251 -3.47 5.27 -2.77
C TRP A 251 -4.90 4.96 -2.29
N ALA A 252 -5.58 4.00 -2.93
CA ALA A 252 -6.90 3.55 -2.47
C ALA A 252 -6.85 3.01 -1.03
N TRP A 253 -5.79 2.29 -0.64
CA TRP A 253 -5.56 1.88 0.75
C TRP A 253 -5.42 3.07 1.71
N THR A 254 -4.77 4.14 1.28
CA THR A 254 -4.66 5.36 2.09
C THR A 254 -6.01 6.05 2.27
N TYR A 255 -6.82 6.14 1.22
CA TYR A 255 -8.16 6.71 1.31
C TYR A 255 -9.13 5.87 2.13
N LEU A 256 -8.93 4.54 2.18
CA LEU A 256 -9.73 3.64 3.01
C LEU A 256 -9.73 4.07 4.47
N ILE A 257 -8.55 4.40 5.02
CA ILE A 257 -8.41 4.78 6.44
C ILE A 257 -9.33 5.95 6.76
N VAL A 258 -9.35 6.97 5.91
CA VAL A 258 -10.20 8.15 6.12
C VAL A 258 -11.66 7.83 5.85
N ALA A 259 -11.95 7.05 4.83
CA ALA A 259 -13.31 6.65 4.49
C ALA A 259 -13.98 5.84 5.61
N GLU A 260 -13.25 4.94 6.25
CA GLU A 260 -13.76 4.15 7.38
C GLU A 260 -13.94 4.96 8.67
N VAL A 261 -13.18 6.03 8.87
CA VAL A 261 -13.42 6.98 9.99
C VAL A 261 -14.75 7.71 9.82
N VAL A 262 -15.11 8.05 8.60
CA VAL A 262 -16.34 8.78 8.29
C VAL A 262 -17.57 7.85 8.29
N GLY A 263 -17.43 6.64 7.82
CA GLY A 263 -18.52 5.67 7.63
C GLY A 263 -18.60 4.56 8.70
N THR A 264 -18.49 4.80 9.83
CA THR A 264 -18.61 4.41 11.25
C THR A 264 -18.91 2.97 11.75
N SER A 265 -19.12 1.91 11.02
CA SER A 265 -19.57 0.65 11.68
C SER A 265 -18.75 -0.62 11.41
N SER A 266 -17.78 -0.58 10.52
CA SER A 266 -17.05 -1.77 10.10
C SER A 266 -15.73 -1.43 9.44
N GLY A 267 -14.80 -2.37 9.46
CA GLY A 267 -13.51 -2.28 8.82
C GLY A 267 -12.35 -2.17 9.80
N ILE A 268 -11.13 -2.27 9.26
CA ILE A 268 -9.91 -2.30 10.07
C ILE A 268 -9.65 -0.98 10.81
N THR A 269 -9.98 0.16 10.19
CA THR A 269 -9.80 1.47 10.82
C THR A 269 -10.79 1.69 11.95
N TRP A 270 -12.01 1.17 11.80
CA TRP A 270 -12.98 1.18 12.89
C TRP A 270 -12.47 0.38 14.10
N PHE A 271 -11.91 -0.82 13.87
CA PHE A 271 -11.24 -1.60 14.91
C PHE A 271 -10.10 -0.79 15.57
N ILE A 272 -9.23 -0.15 14.77
CA ILE A 272 -8.14 0.71 15.27
C ILE A 272 -8.69 1.81 16.19
N ASN A 273 -9.72 2.53 15.75
CA ASN A 273 -10.33 3.61 16.53
C ASN A 273 -10.96 3.11 17.82
N GLN A 274 -11.59 1.94 17.80
CA GLN A 274 -12.20 1.34 18.97
C GLN A 274 -11.13 0.91 19.98
N GLN A 275 -10.06 0.25 19.53
CA GLN A 275 -8.94 -0.12 20.40
C GLN A 275 -8.22 1.13 20.98
N ALA A 276 -8.09 2.19 20.21
CA ALA A 276 -7.55 3.47 20.68
C ALA A 276 -8.42 4.09 21.80
N LYS A 277 -9.76 4.06 21.66
CA LYS A 277 -10.69 4.51 22.70
C LYS A 277 -10.57 3.69 23.98
N TYR A 278 -10.27 2.40 23.87
CA TYR A 278 -10.02 1.51 25.01
C TYR A 278 -8.58 1.61 25.55
N ARG A 279 -7.75 2.52 25.02
CA ARG A 279 -6.31 2.65 25.33
C ARG A 279 -5.48 1.38 25.10
N ASN A 280 -5.96 0.46 24.26
CA ASN A 280 -5.25 -0.77 23.87
C ASN A 280 -4.35 -0.49 22.66
N PHE A 281 -3.35 0.34 22.82
CA PHE A 281 -2.47 0.74 21.72
C PHE A 281 -1.63 -0.40 21.17
N ASP A 282 -1.39 -1.47 21.94
CA ASP A 282 -0.75 -2.68 21.42
C ASP A 282 -1.51 -3.24 20.20
N ASN A 283 -2.84 -3.32 20.30
CA ASN A 283 -3.72 -3.77 19.20
C ASN A 283 -3.81 -2.74 18.07
N VAL A 284 -3.74 -1.45 18.38
CA VAL A 284 -3.71 -0.38 17.37
C VAL A 284 -2.48 -0.54 16.47
N TYR A 285 -1.29 -0.65 17.06
CA TYR A 285 -0.05 -0.85 16.30
C TYR A 285 -0.04 -2.18 15.54
N ALA A 286 -0.54 -3.25 16.14
CA ALA A 286 -0.69 -4.53 15.48
C ALA A 286 -1.58 -4.43 14.24
N ALA A 287 -2.73 -3.76 14.34
CA ALA A 287 -3.63 -3.55 13.21
C ALA A 287 -3.02 -2.69 12.10
N ILE A 288 -2.26 -1.64 12.45
CA ILE A 288 -1.52 -0.82 11.48
C ILE A 288 -0.47 -1.64 10.74
N ILE A 289 0.29 -2.47 11.44
CA ILE A 289 1.30 -3.35 10.84
C ILE A 289 0.62 -4.37 9.91
N ILE A 290 -0.48 -4.97 10.33
CA ILE A 290 -1.25 -5.93 9.51
C ILE A 290 -1.77 -5.25 8.24
N LEU A 291 -2.30 -4.02 8.34
CA LEU A 291 -2.74 -3.25 7.19
C LEU A 291 -1.59 -3.03 6.19
N GLY A 292 -0.40 -2.68 6.68
CA GLY A 292 0.80 -2.54 5.87
C GLY A 292 1.22 -3.86 5.18
N ILE A 293 1.15 -4.99 5.91
CA ILE A 293 1.44 -6.32 5.37
C ILE A 293 0.43 -6.71 4.28
N ILE A 294 -0.86 -6.41 4.47
CA ILE A 294 -1.91 -6.69 3.48
C ILE A 294 -1.68 -5.86 2.22
N GLY A 295 -1.42 -4.55 2.36
CA GLY A 295 -1.15 -3.67 1.22
C GLY A 295 0.08 -4.12 0.42
N LEU A 296 1.18 -4.46 1.11
CA LEU A 296 2.38 -5.01 0.49
C LEU A 296 2.11 -6.37 -0.17
N GLY A 297 1.36 -7.24 0.50
CA GLY A 297 0.98 -8.55 -0.03
C GLY A 297 0.15 -8.43 -1.31
N CYS A 298 -0.83 -7.53 -1.33
CA CYS A 298 -1.62 -7.23 -2.53
C CYS A 298 -0.72 -6.73 -3.68
N ASP A 299 0.22 -5.82 -3.41
CA ASP A 299 1.14 -5.33 -4.43
C ASP A 299 2.06 -6.43 -4.95
N MET A 300 2.58 -7.29 -4.07
CA MET A 300 3.41 -8.44 -4.47
C MET A 300 2.64 -9.43 -5.35
N ILE A 301 1.40 -9.76 -5.00
CA ILE A 301 0.52 -10.64 -5.79
C ILE A 301 0.27 -10.01 -7.17
N LEU A 302 -0.12 -8.75 -7.22
CA LEU A 302 -0.35 -8.05 -8.48
C LEU A 302 0.93 -7.95 -9.32
N ASN A 303 2.10 -7.73 -8.69
CA ASN A 303 3.37 -7.73 -9.39
C ASN A 303 3.70 -9.08 -10.01
N PHE A 304 3.42 -10.16 -9.29
CA PHE A 304 3.60 -11.51 -9.80
C PHE A 304 2.66 -11.79 -11.00
N LEU A 305 1.37 -11.48 -10.85
CA LEU A 305 0.40 -11.62 -11.93
C LEU A 305 0.77 -10.77 -13.16
N GLY A 306 1.22 -9.54 -12.95
CA GLY A 306 1.63 -8.65 -14.04
C GLY A 306 2.80 -9.20 -14.85
N ARG A 307 3.74 -9.91 -14.23
CA ARG A 307 4.86 -10.56 -14.95
C ARG A 307 4.38 -11.67 -15.88
N ASP A 308 3.34 -12.38 -15.48
CA ASP A 308 2.77 -13.46 -16.31
C ASP A 308 1.87 -12.91 -17.42
N PHE A 309 1.06 -11.89 -17.12
CA PHE A 309 0.19 -11.25 -18.12
C PHE A 309 0.97 -10.52 -19.21
N PHE A 310 2.08 -9.85 -18.84
CA PHE A 310 2.88 -9.00 -19.74
C PHE A 310 4.30 -9.56 -19.95
N ALA A 311 4.39 -10.87 -20.19
CA ALA A 311 5.66 -11.56 -20.39
C ALA A 311 6.51 -10.98 -21.55
N TRP A 312 5.85 -10.32 -22.51
CA TRP A 312 6.54 -9.72 -23.68
C TRP A 312 7.33 -8.47 -23.36
N GLU A 313 7.02 -7.72 -22.29
CA GLU A 313 7.74 -6.49 -21.95
C GLU A 313 9.17 -6.75 -21.45
N GLY A 314 9.41 -7.88 -20.78
CA GLY A 314 10.67 -8.16 -20.09
C GLY A 314 11.66 -9.07 -20.82
N GLY A 315 11.37 -9.53 -22.04
CA GLY A 315 12.19 -10.54 -22.74
C GLY A 315 12.33 -11.88 -21.97
N ARG A 316 11.66 -12.01 -20.82
CA ARG A 316 11.62 -13.24 -20.04
C ARG A 316 10.35 -14.01 -20.38
N VAL A 317 10.54 -15.26 -20.75
CA VAL A 317 9.42 -16.17 -20.99
C VAL A 317 8.74 -16.40 -19.64
N GLY A 318 7.53 -15.86 -19.45
CA GLY A 318 6.73 -16.10 -18.26
C GLY A 318 6.43 -17.60 -18.09
N VAL A 319 6.16 -18.03 -16.86
CA VAL A 319 5.85 -19.45 -16.59
C VAL A 319 4.66 -19.91 -17.42
N SER A 320 3.64 -19.06 -17.57
CA SER A 320 2.46 -19.35 -18.42
C SER A 320 2.80 -19.50 -19.91
N SER A 321 3.77 -18.72 -20.44
CA SER A 321 4.19 -18.84 -21.82
C SER A 321 5.09 -20.06 -22.06
N LYS A 322 5.83 -20.53 -21.06
CA LYS A 322 6.50 -21.84 -21.11
C LYS A 322 5.48 -22.97 -21.20
N ILE A 323 4.45 -22.95 -20.37
CA ILE A 323 3.38 -23.94 -20.38
C ILE A 323 2.61 -23.88 -21.72
N LYS A 324 2.28 -22.68 -22.22
CA LYS A 324 1.65 -22.53 -23.54
C LYS A 324 2.54 -23.00 -24.69
N ARG A 325 3.86 -22.76 -24.63
CA ARG A 325 4.80 -23.28 -25.63
C ARG A 325 4.92 -24.79 -25.58
N GLU A 326 4.91 -25.39 -24.40
CA GLU A 326 4.95 -26.85 -24.24
C GLU A 326 3.65 -27.52 -24.69
N ILE A 327 2.48 -26.89 -24.45
CA ILE A 327 1.17 -27.44 -24.80
C ILE A 327 0.78 -27.13 -26.25
N LEU A 328 1.14 -25.96 -26.78
CA LEU A 328 0.76 -25.48 -28.12
C LEU A 328 1.90 -25.58 -29.16
N ALA A 329 3.09 -26.02 -28.80
CA ALA A 329 4.10 -26.32 -29.78
C ALA A 329 3.64 -27.55 -30.57
N PRO A 330 3.35 -27.41 -31.88
CA PRO A 330 3.07 -28.58 -32.69
C PRO A 330 4.30 -29.48 -32.60
N LYS A 331 4.05 -30.75 -32.21
CA LYS A 331 5.11 -31.78 -32.13
C LYS A 331 5.68 -32.16 -33.49
N ASP A 332 5.28 -31.48 -34.55
CA ASP A 332 5.67 -31.81 -35.90
C ASP A 332 6.58 -30.73 -36.47
N ASN A 333 7.76 -31.16 -36.80
CA ASN A 333 8.77 -30.47 -37.61
C ASN A 333 8.30 -30.17 -39.03
N VAL A 334 7.19 -29.46 -39.19
CA VAL A 334 6.62 -29.13 -40.51
C VAL A 334 7.43 -28.07 -41.25
N PHE A 335 8.22 -27.25 -40.54
CA PHE A 335 9.00 -26.19 -41.16
C PHE A 335 10.42 -26.56 -41.60
N THR A 336 10.87 -27.78 -41.31
CA THR A 336 12.18 -28.27 -41.78
C THR A 336 12.12 -28.91 -43.17
N PHE A 337 10.92 -29.09 -43.73
CA PHE A 337 10.78 -29.77 -45.04
C PHE A 337 10.95 -28.82 -46.24
N CYS A 338 10.91 -27.50 -46.05
CA CYS A 338 10.99 -26.51 -47.11
C CYS A 338 12.31 -25.71 -47.19
N LEU A 339 13.31 -26.08 -46.40
CA LEU A 339 14.64 -25.40 -46.46
C LEU A 339 15.52 -26.14 -47.45
N THR A 340 16.09 -25.38 -48.39
CA THR A 340 17.13 -25.89 -49.31
C THR A 340 18.36 -26.34 -48.55
N PRO A 341 19.20 -27.26 -49.11
CA PRO A 341 20.42 -27.69 -48.45
C PRO A 341 21.35 -26.55 -48.02
N GLU A 342 21.39 -25.47 -48.80
CA GLU A 342 22.18 -24.27 -48.51
C GLU A 342 21.64 -23.48 -47.29
N GLU A 343 20.33 -23.35 -47.13
CA GLU A 343 19.70 -22.68 -45.98
C GLU A 343 19.86 -23.49 -44.68
N LYS A 344 19.92 -24.82 -44.78
CA LYS A 344 20.24 -25.68 -43.61
C LYS A 344 21.67 -25.49 -43.15
N ALA A 345 22.62 -25.43 -44.10
CA ALA A 345 24.03 -25.19 -43.79
C ALA A 345 24.29 -23.78 -43.23
N LEU A 346 23.53 -22.76 -43.65
CA LEU A 346 23.58 -21.40 -43.08
C LEU A 346 23.03 -21.36 -41.65
N LYS A 347 21.96 -22.06 -41.37
CA LYS A 347 21.32 -22.11 -40.05
C LYS A 347 22.22 -22.81 -39.02
N GLU A 348 22.91 -23.88 -39.37
CA GLU A 348 23.90 -24.54 -38.52
C GLU A 348 25.12 -23.64 -38.24
N LYS A 349 25.57 -22.86 -39.25
CA LYS A 349 26.71 -21.98 -39.12
C LYS A 349 26.45 -20.77 -38.17
N TYR A 350 25.21 -20.30 -38.05
CA TYR A 350 24.86 -19.13 -37.21
C TYR A 350 24.23 -19.46 -35.88
N HIS A 351 23.77 -20.69 -35.63
CA HIS A 351 23.22 -21.13 -34.34
C HIS A 351 24.25 -21.85 -33.44
N GLY A 352 25.45 -22.03 -33.90
CA GLY A 352 26.54 -22.72 -33.19
C GLY A 352 27.51 -21.82 -32.42
N ARG A 353 27.12 -20.57 -32.02
CA ARG A 353 27.91 -19.76 -31.08
C ARG A 353 27.10 -19.45 -29.85
N PRO A 354 27.72 -19.70 -28.64
CA PRO A 354 27.08 -19.53 -27.33
C PRO A 354 26.77 -18.07 -26.98
#